data_9f93c3313bf19dba43c8c85c7c692da6
#
_entry.id   9f93c3313bf19dba43c8c85c7c692da6
#
_cell.length_a   1.000
_cell.length_b   1.000
_cell.length_c   1.000
_cell.angle_alpha   90.00
_cell.angle_beta   90.00
_cell.angle_gamma   90.00
#
_symmetry.space_group_name_H-M   'P 1'
#
loop_
_entity.id
_entity.type
_entity.pdbx_description
1 polymer ?
#
loop_
_entity_poly.entity_id
_entity_poly.type
_entity_poly.pdbx_seq_one_letter_code
_entity_poly.pdbx_strand_id
1 'polypeptide(L)'
;MGIEAKWKSRGIRVGKLPCGPLDKISDVPGVTVGHSTLADGDVQTGVTALLPHQGDIFHDKVMAASHVINGFGKTTGLVQIDELGTLETPILFTNTLSVGTVETALVKYMLDKNPDICETTGSVNPVVCECNDSGLNDIRGLHVAEENVSCLLYTSPSPRD
;
A
#
# COMPACT_ATOMS: atom_id res chain seq x y z
N MET A 1 1.14 4.95 24.95
CA MET A 1 0.02 5.77 24.44
C MET A 1 0.36 6.10 23.00
N GLY A 2 -0.32 5.50 22.05
CA GLY A 2 -0.01 5.65 20.62
C GLY A 2 -0.21 7.07 20.09
N ILE A 3 0.35 7.36 18.91
CA ILE A 3 0.26 8.67 18.25
C ILE A 3 -1.19 9.13 18.10
N GLU A 4 -2.12 8.20 17.85
CA GLU A 4 -3.57 8.44 17.72
C GLU A 4 -4.23 9.07 18.94
N ALA A 5 -3.80 8.65 20.15
CA ALA A 5 -4.36 9.24 21.37
C ALA A 5 -3.93 10.72 21.57
N LYS A 6 -2.82 11.14 20.94
CA LYS A 6 -2.29 12.49 21.14
C LYS A 6 -3.04 13.57 20.37
N TRP A 7 -3.49 13.31 19.16
CA TRP A 7 -4.20 14.35 18.40
C TRP A 7 -5.70 14.37 18.69
N LYS A 8 -6.32 13.21 18.97
CA LYS A 8 -7.69 13.18 19.51
C LYS A 8 -7.81 13.97 20.84
N SER A 9 -6.85 13.78 21.75
CA SER A 9 -6.81 14.52 23.01
C SER A 9 -6.57 16.03 22.85
N ARG A 10 -6.07 16.46 21.67
CA ARG A 10 -5.89 17.88 21.31
C ARG A 10 -7.06 18.45 20.53
N GLY A 11 -8.16 17.72 20.39
CA GLY A 11 -9.34 18.15 19.63
C GLY A 11 -9.13 18.25 18.13
N ILE A 12 -8.04 17.67 17.60
CA ILE A 12 -7.76 17.67 16.16
C ILE A 12 -8.68 16.63 15.50
N ARG A 13 -9.45 17.07 14.52
CA ARG A 13 -10.33 16.22 13.71
C ARG A 13 -10.10 16.48 12.24
N VAL A 14 -9.94 15.41 11.46
CA VAL A 14 -9.83 15.48 10.00
C VAL A 14 -11.17 15.08 9.39
N GLY A 15 -11.68 15.94 8.49
CA GLY A 15 -12.94 15.71 7.81
C GLY A 15 -14.19 16.10 8.60
N LYS A 16 -15.35 15.92 7.95
CA LYS A 16 -16.67 16.29 8.49
C LYS A 16 -17.57 15.10 8.80
N LEU A 17 -17.22 13.91 8.28
CA LEU A 17 -17.99 12.69 8.50
C LEU A 17 -17.77 12.14 9.92
N PRO A 18 -18.70 11.35 10.46
CA PRO A 18 -18.51 10.63 11.71
C PRO A 18 -17.27 9.72 11.61
N CYS A 19 -16.47 9.66 12.67
CA CYS A 19 -15.34 8.73 12.75
C CYS A 19 -15.85 7.31 12.99
N GLY A 20 -15.12 6.31 12.47
CA GLY A 20 -15.30 4.91 12.85
C GLY A 20 -14.84 4.63 14.29
N PRO A 21 -15.07 3.43 14.82
CA PRO A 21 -14.72 3.06 16.20
C PRO A 21 -13.25 3.28 16.56
N LEU A 22 -12.33 2.96 15.64
CA LEU A 22 -10.89 3.11 15.81
C LEU A 22 -10.33 4.34 15.12
N ASP A 23 -11.12 4.99 14.25
CA ASP A 23 -10.70 6.10 13.39
C ASP A 23 -9.54 5.68 12.46
N LYS A 24 -9.62 4.45 11.95
CA LYS A 24 -8.64 3.82 11.06
C LYS A 24 -9.32 3.32 9.79
N ILE A 25 -8.54 3.13 8.73
CA ILE A 25 -9.03 2.51 7.50
C ILE A 25 -9.52 1.07 7.74
N SER A 26 -8.96 0.38 8.72
CA SER A 26 -9.38 -0.96 9.16
C SER A 26 -10.74 -0.99 9.88
N ASP A 27 -11.40 0.15 10.11
CA ASP A 27 -12.81 0.19 10.51
C ASP A 27 -13.74 -0.26 9.38
N VAL A 28 -13.27 -0.25 8.13
CA VAL A 28 -13.98 -0.83 6.98
C VAL A 28 -13.87 -2.35 7.05
N PRO A 29 -14.99 -3.09 7.17
CA PRO A 29 -14.94 -4.55 7.27
C PRO A 29 -14.22 -5.20 6.08
N GLY A 30 -13.29 -6.10 6.38
CA GLY A 30 -12.48 -6.81 5.37
C GLY A 30 -11.18 -6.12 4.98
N VAL A 31 -11.05 -4.80 5.22
CA VAL A 31 -9.80 -4.09 4.97
C VAL A 31 -8.76 -4.40 6.04
N THR A 32 -7.57 -4.74 5.59
CA THR A 32 -6.42 -4.98 6.49
C THR A 32 -5.20 -4.18 6.01
N VAL A 33 -4.34 -3.85 6.96
CA VAL A 33 -3.12 -3.07 6.73
C VAL A 33 -1.95 -3.74 7.43
N GLY A 34 -0.80 -3.75 6.80
CA GLY A 34 0.44 -4.23 7.40
C GLY A 34 1.61 -3.31 7.07
N HIS A 35 2.64 -3.34 7.91
CA HIS A 35 3.83 -2.53 7.77
C HIS A 35 5.10 -3.35 7.88
N SER A 36 6.07 -3.09 6.98
CA SER A 36 7.46 -3.52 7.11
C SER A 36 8.32 -2.26 7.30
N THR A 37 8.73 -2.00 8.54
CA THR A 37 9.42 -0.77 8.91
C THR A 37 10.92 -1.00 9.00
N LEU A 38 11.70 -0.15 8.34
CA LEU A 38 13.16 -0.06 8.44
C LEU A 38 13.50 1.20 9.23
N ALA A 39 14.03 1.02 10.45
CA ALA A 39 14.34 2.12 11.37
C ALA A 39 15.67 1.85 12.07
N ASP A 40 16.78 2.19 11.41
CA ASP A 40 18.13 2.04 11.95
C ASP A 40 19.00 3.24 11.51
N GLY A 41 19.43 4.06 12.46
CA GLY A 41 20.23 5.25 12.19
C GLY A 41 19.57 6.20 11.19
N ASP A 42 20.24 6.43 10.07
CA ASP A 42 19.75 7.31 9.00
C ASP A 42 18.74 6.62 8.07
N VAL A 43 18.48 5.32 8.25
CA VAL A 43 17.48 4.56 7.50
C VAL A 43 16.15 4.64 8.23
N GLN A 44 15.21 5.43 7.69
CA GLN A 44 13.89 5.66 8.27
C GLN A 44 12.82 5.57 7.18
N THR A 45 12.47 4.34 6.78
CA THR A 45 11.62 4.06 5.63
C THR A 45 10.85 2.74 5.80
N GLY A 46 10.26 2.21 4.74
CA GLY A 46 9.58 0.93 4.76
C GLY A 46 8.54 0.77 3.67
N VAL A 47 7.71 -0.25 3.86
CA VAL A 47 6.57 -0.55 2.98
C VAL A 47 5.32 -0.74 3.83
N THR A 48 4.22 -0.17 3.36
CA THR A 48 2.88 -0.44 3.89
C THR A 48 2.05 -1.15 2.83
N ALA A 49 1.33 -2.19 3.21
CA ALA A 49 0.35 -2.86 2.36
C ALA A 49 -1.06 -2.62 2.87
N LEU A 50 -1.98 -2.31 1.96
CA LEU A 50 -3.42 -2.25 2.20
C LEU A 50 -4.10 -3.30 1.34
N LEU A 51 -4.81 -4.22 1.98
CA LEU A 51 -5.61 -5.24 1.30
C LEU A 51 -7.09 -4.87 1.46
N PRO A 52 -7.80 -4.59 0.36
CA PRO A 52 -9.22 -4.22 0.41
C PRO A 52 -10.12 -5.33 0.94
N HIS A 53 -9.77 -6.60 0.71
CA HIS A 53 -10.43 -7.78 1.27
C HIS A 53 -9.46 -8.97 1.33
N GLN A 54 -9.90 -10.08 1.94
CA GLN A 54 -9.08 -11.27 2.16
C GLN A 54 -9.21 -12.34 1.07
N GLY A 55 -10.03 -12.09 0.05
CA GLY A 55 -10.18 -12.97 -1.10
C GLY A 55 -9.11 -12.75 -2.16
N ASP A 56 -9.30 -13.41 -3.31
CA ASP A 56 -8.45 -13.23 -4.48
C ASP A 56 -8.83 -11.95 -5.24
N ILE A 57 -8.12 -10.88 -4.97
CA ILE A 57 -8.41 -9.56 -5.52
C ILE A 57 -8.21 -9.48 -7.05
N PHE A 58 -7.42 -10.38 -7.64
CA PHE A 58 -7.23 -10.42 -9.08
C PHE A 58 -8.52 -10.83 -9.81
N HIS A 59 -9.23 -11.82 -9.27
CA HIS A 59 -10.50 -12.30 -9.80
C HIS A 59 -11.70 -11.54 -9.22
N ASP A 60 -11.66 -11.20 -7.94
CA ASP A 60 -12.70 -10.44 -7.23
C ASP A 60 -12.30 -8.98 -7.08
N LYS A 61 -12.21 -8.27 -8.22
CA LYS A 61 -11.77 -6.86 -8.25
C LYS A 61 -12.73 -5.97 -7.47
N VAL A 62 -12.18 -4.95 -6.84
CA VAL A 62 -12.97 -3.90 -6.17
C VAL A 62 -13.05 -2.65 -7.04
N MET A 63 -14.13 -1.88 -6.89
CA MET A 63 -14.24 -0.57 -7.54
C MET A 63 -13.17 0.37 -6.95
N ALA A 64 -12.53 1.13 -7.83
CA ALA A 64 -11.50 2.09 -7.46
C ALA A 64 -11.57 3.33 -8.34
N ALA A 65 -11.06 4.43 -7.80
CA ALA A 65 -10.82 5.66 -8.52
C ALA A 65 -9.53 6.29 -8.04
N SER A 66 -8.84 7.02 -8.91
CA SER A 66 -7.65 7.75 -8.54
C SER A 66 -7.81 9.26 -8.75
N HIS A 67 -7.00 10.03 -8.04
CA HIS A 67 -6.89 11.46 -8.23
C HIS A 67 -5.45 11.92 -8.02
N VAL A 68 -4.87 12.54 -9.04
CA VAL A 68 -3.50 13.06 -8.99
C VAL A 68 -3.53 14.48 -8.42
N ILE A 69 -2.98 14.67 -7.22
CA ILE A 69 -2.88 15.98 -6.58
C ILE A 69 -1.72 16.79 -7.19
N ASN A 70 -0.59 16.12 -7.44
CA ASN A 70 0.53 16.71 -8.19
C ASN A 70 1.21 15.67 -9.07
N GLY A 71 1.69 16.10 -10.25
CA GLY A 71 2.29 15.23 -11.26
C GLY A 71 3.76 14.88 -11.02
N PHE A 72 4.35 15.22 -9.88
CA PHE A 72 5.74 14.87 -9.56
C PHE A 72 5.86 13.49 -8.91
N GLY A 73 4.76 12.91 -8.45
CA GLY A 73 4.68 11.56 -7.90
C GLY A 73 5.05 10.47 -8.92
N LYS A 74 5.52 9.32 -8.42
CA LYS A 74 5.94 8.14 -9.19
C LYS A 74 5.01 6.95 -8.96
N THR A 75 3.77 7.21 -8.56
CA THR A 75 2.75 6.16 -8.34
C THR A 75 2.50 5.38 -9.62
N THR A 76 2.42 4.05 -9.51
CA THR A 76 2.14 3.13 -10.62
C THR A 76 0.72 2.57 -10.55
N GLY A 77 0.23 1.99 -11.66
CA GLY A 77 -1.05 1.28 -11.73
C GLY A 77 -2.30 2.17 -11.88
N LEU A 78 -2.16 3.49 -11.94
CA LEU A 78 -3.31 4.41 -12.02
C LEU A 78 -4.02 4.38 -13.37
N VAL A 79 -3.33 4.07 -14.46
CA VAL A 79 -3.91 4.09 -15.82
C VAL A 79 -5.08 3.11 -15.92
N GLN A 80 -4.94 1.89 -15.40
CA GLN A 80 -6.02 0.92 -15.39
C GLN A 80 -7.18 1.35 -14.47
N ILE A 81 -6.88 1.90 -13.31
CA ILE A 81 -7.90 2.41 -12.38
C ILE A 81 -8.73 3.49 -13.06
N ASP A 82 -8.07 4.45 -13.73
CA ASP A 82 -8.75 5.56 -14.39
C ASP A 82 -9.60 5.12 -15.59
N GLU A 83 -9.16 4.07 -16.31
CA GLU A 83 -9.89 3.57 -17.48
C GLU A 83 -10.98 2.57 -17.14
N LEU A 84 -10.69 1.62 -16.23
CA LEU A 84 -11.59 0.50 -15.95
C LEU A 84 -12.36 0.67 -14.63
N GLY A 85 -11.96 1.60 -13.77
CA GLY A 85 -12.60 1.83 -12.48
C GLY A 85 -12.41 0.69 -11.49
N THR A 86 -11.39 -0.16 -11.66
CA THR A 86 -11.18 -1.35 -10.83
C THR A 86 -9.74 -1.47 -10.34
N LEU A 87 -9.59 -2.07 -9.16
CA LEU A 87 -8.33 -2.46 -8.53
C LEU A 87 -8.24 -3.98 -8.46
N GLU A 88 -7.11 -4.54 -8.88
CA GLU A 88 -6.88 -5.99 -8.98
C GLU A 88 -5.65 -6.48 -8.19
N THR A 89 -5.03 -5.60 -7.39
CA THR A 89 -3.91 -5.94 -6.51
C THR A 89 -4.08 -5.30 -5.14
N PRO A 90 -3.36 -5.74 -4.09
CA PRO A 90 -3.12 -4.91 -2.92
C PRO A 90 -2.56 -3.54 -3.33
N ILE A 91 -2.81 -2.50 -2.52
CA ILE A 91 -2.16 -1.20 -2.69
C ILE A 91 -0.94 -1.16 -1.78
N LEU A 92 0.23 -0.93 -2.36
CA LEU A 92 1.47 -0.77 -1.60
C LEU A 92 1.89 0.70 -1.55
N PHE A 93 2.51 1.08 -0.44
CA PHE A 93 3.06 2.42 -0.22
C PHE A 93 4.51 2.31 0.19
N THR A 94 5.39 3.12 -0.40
CA THR A 94 6.82 3.12 -0.08
C THR A 94 7.42 4.50 -0.33
N ASN A 95 8.75 4.63 -0.25
CA ASN A 95 9.42 5.87 -0.64
C ASN A 95 9.55 5.99 -2.17
N THR A 96 9.79 7.23 -2.62
CA THR A 96 9.84 7.59 -4.05
C THR A 96 10.77 6.73 -4.90
N LEU A 97 11.99 6.41 -4.39
CA LEU A 97 12.99 5.69 -5.18
C LEU A 97 12.81 4.17 -5.13
N SER A 98 11.99 3.66 -4.22
CA SER A 98 11.75 2.22 -4.05
C SER A 98 10.50 1.71 -4.78
N VAL A 99 9.74 2.58 -5.47
CA VAL A 99 8.51 2.19 -6.19
C VAL A 99 8.76 1.01 -7.11
N GLY A 100 9.80 1.04 -7.95
CA GLY A 100 10.08 -0.04 -8.91
C GLY A 100 10.41 -1.39 -8.23
N THR A 101 11.16 -1.37 -7.12
CA THR A 101 11.45 -2.58 -6.33
C THR A 101 10.18 -3.18 -5.74
N VAL A 102 9.35 -2.33 -5.14
CA VAL A 102 8.08 -2.74 -4.51
C VAL A 102 7.09 -3.23 -5.56
N GLU A 103 7.04 -2.58 -6.73
CA GLU A 103 6.20 -2.99 -7.86
C GLU A 103 6.59 -4.38 -8.38
N THR A 104 7.89 -4.62 -8.58
CA THR A 104 8.40 -5.93 -9.01
C THR A 104 8.03 -7.02 -8.00
N ALA A 105 8.19 -6.76 -6.70
CA ALA A 105 7.83 -7.71 -5.66
C ALA A 105 6.31 -7.98 -5.61
N LEU A 106 5.47 -6.95 -5.82
CA LEU A 106 4.02 -7.11 -5.90
C LEU A 106 3.61 -7.96 -7.10
N VAL A 107 4.22 -7.73 -8.28
CA VAL A 107 3.98 -8.58 -9.46
C VAL A 107 4.32 -10.04 -9.17
N LYS A 108 5.50 -10.32 -8.58
CA LYS A 108 5.89 -11.68 -8.21
C LYS A 108 4.89 -12.35 -7.27
N TYR A 109 4.41 -11.61 -6.26
CA TYR A 109 3.37 -12.08 -5.34
C TYR A 109 2.07 -12.44 -6.08
N MET A 110 1.63 -11.57 -7.01
CA MET A 110 0.40 -11.81 -7.77
C MET A 110 0.52 -13.02 -8.69
N LEU A 111 1.66 -13.20 -9.36
CA LEU A 111 1.93 -14.36 -10.21
C LEU A 111 1.99 -15.67 -9.41
N ASP A 112 2.54 -15.63 -8.19
CA ASP A 112 2.58 -16.80 -7.31
C ASP A 112 1.18 -17.21 -6.81
N LYS A 113 0.31 -16.23 -6.55
CA LYS A 113 -1.06 -16.45 -6.11
C LYS A 113 -2.01 -16.85 -7.25
N ASN A 114 -1.76 -16.37 -8.46
CA ASN A 114 -2.63 -16.51 -9.61
C ASN A 114 -1.86 -17.07 -10.81
N PRO A 115 -1.68 -18.39 -10.91
CA PRO A 115 -0.88 -19.01 -11.97
C PRO A 115 -1.48 -18.86 -13.39
N ASP A 116 -2.69 -18.37 -13.50
CA ASP A 116 -3.37 -18.09 -14.77
C ASP A 116 -3.01 -16.70 -15.35
N ILE A 117 -2.39 -15.82 -14.59
CA ILE A 117 -1.91 -14.52 -15.09
C ILE A 117 -0.87 -14.74 -16.19
N CYS A 118 -1.10 -14.11 -17.34
CA CYS A 118 -0.30 -14.24 -18.58
C CYS A 118 -0.32 -15.64 -19.22
N GLU A 119 -1.09 -16.60 -18.67
CA GLU A 119 -1.26 -17.93 -19.28
C GLU A 119 -2.66 -18.04 -19.95
N THR A 120 -3.70 -17.80 -19.19
CA THR A 120 -5.09 -17.85 -19.69
C THR A 120 -5.85 -16.54 -19.47
N THR A 121 -5.28 -15.62 -18.68
CA THR A 121 -5.79 -14.27 -18.46
C THR A 121 -4.81 -13.20 -18.96
N GLY A 122 -5.17 -11.93 -18.85
CA GLY A 122 -4.26 -10.81 -19.12
C GLY A 122 -3.14 -10.70 -18.10
N SER A 123 -2.31 -9.66 -18.25
CA SER A 123 -1.30 -9.28 -17.27
C SER A 123 -1.94 -8.63 -16.03
N VAL A 124 -1.15 -8.41 -14.99
CA VAL A 124 -1.56 -7.73 -13.76
C VAL A 124 -1.06 -6.28 -13.74
N ASN A 125 -1.85 -5.36 -13.18
CA ASN A 125 -1.50 -3.95 -13.02
C ASN A 125 -1.29 -3.66 -11.52
N PRO A 126 -0.04 -3.70 -11.03
CA PRO A 126 0.26 -3.43 -9.64
C PRO A 126 0.06 -1.97 -9.28
N VAL A 127 -0.48 -1.69 -8.09
CA VAL A 127 -0.64 -0.33 -7.59
C VAL A 127 0.34 -0.07 -6.46
N VAL A 128 1.30 0.83 -6.72
CA VAL A 128 2.29 1.26 -5.73
C VAL A 128 2.29 2.78 -5.65
N CYS A 129 1.92 3.29 -4.48
CA CYS A 129 1.95 4.72 -4.16
C CYS A 129 3.27 5.09 -3.47
N GLU A 130 3.60 6.38 -3.51
CA GLU A 130 4.88 6.83 -2.95
C GLU A 130 4.75 8.08 -2.07
N CYS A 131 5.73 8.24 -1.20
CA CYS A 131 5.97 9.46 -0.46
C CYS A 131 7.47 9.74 -0.39
N ASN A 132 7.89 10.95 -0.75
CA ASN A 132 9.30 11.33 -0.68
C ASN A 132 9.73 11.54 0.77
N ASP A 133 10.57 10.64 1.27
CA ASP A 133 11.09 10.65 2.65
C ASP A 133 12.54 11.17 2.75
N SER A 134 13.11 11.73 1.68
CA SER A 134 14.52 12.15 1.62
C SER A 134 14.96 13.16 2.68
N GLY A 135 14.02 13.85 3.31
CA GLY A 135 14.33 14.76 4.42
C GLY A 135 14.54 14.07 5.77
N LEU A 136 14.17 12.80 5.90
CA LEU A 136 14.19 12.01 7.13
C LEU A 136 14.90 10.67 6.98
N ASN A 137 15.19 10.24 5.75
CA ASN A 137 15.71 8.94 5.38
C ASN A 137 16.89 9.07 4.42
N ASP A 138 17.88 8.20 4.54
CA ASP A 138 18.86 7.98 3.48
C ASP A 138 18.20 7.28 2.28
N ILE A 139 17.42 8.05 1.51
CA ILE A 139 16.69 7.55 0.35
C ILE A 139 17.62 7.04 -0.76
N ARG A 140 18.87 7.55 -0.84
CA ARG A 140 19.85 7.17 -1.88
C ARG A 140 20.41 5.77 -1.66
N GLY A 141 20.38 5.26 -0.43
CA GLY A 141 20.82 3.90 -0.10
C GLY A 141 19.91 2.80 -0.62
N LEU A 142 18.70 3.12 -1.12
CA LEU A 142 17.72 2.16 -1.68
C LEU A 142 17.47 0.97 -0.74
N HIS A 143 17.25 1.24 0.53
CA HIS A 143 17.22 0.24 1.60
C HIS A 143 16.00 -0.69 1.57
N VAL A 144 14.95 -0.33 0.83
CA VAL A 144 13.77 -1.20 0.65
C VAL A 144 14.10 -2.29 -0.36
N ALA A 145 14.03 -3.55 0.08
CA ALA A 145 14.26 -4.74 -0.72
C ALA A 145 12.95 -5.50 -0.99
N GLU A 146 12.97 -6.43 -1.95
CA GLU A 146 11.81 -7.27 -2.28
C GLU A 146 11.35 -8.12 -1.08
N GLU A 147 12.30 -8.54 -0.22
CA GLU A 147 12.02 -9.32 0.99
C GLU A 147 11.11 -8.57 1.97
N ASN A 148 11.20 -7.24 2.04
CA ASN A 148 10.33 -6.43 2.88
C ASN A 148 8.87 -6.53 2.42
N VAL A 149 8.64 -6.60 1.11
CA VAL A 149 7.31 -6.76 0.52
C VAL A 149 6.81 -8.19 0.69
N SER A 150 7.64 -9.18 0.38
CA SER A 150 7.27 -10.58 0.49
C SER A 150 6.91 -10.95 1.93
N CYS A 151 7.77 -10.61 2.89
CA CYS A 151 7.49 -10.82 4.31
C CYS A 151 6.13 -10.18 4.68
N LEU A 152 5.89 -8.95 4.27
CA LEU A 152 4.66 -8.23 4.56
C LEU A 152 3.43 -8.92 3.98
N LEU A 153 3.44 -9.29 2.69
CA LEU A 153 2.27 -9.87 2.01
C LEU A 153 1.96 -11.32 2.41
N TYR A 154 2.98 -12.11 2.76
CA TYR A 154 2.79 -13.52 3.17
C TYR A 154 2.56 -13.71 4.68
N THR A 155 3.00 -12.77 5.53
CA THR A 155 2.86 -12.89 6.99
C THR A 155 1.76 -12.03 7.60
N SER A 156 1.27 -11.04 6.87
CA SER A 156 0.16 -10.17 7.27
C SER A 156 -1.02 -10.33 6.31
N PRO A 157 -2.22 -9.93 6.69
CA PRO A 157 -2.44 -8.67 7.38
C PRO A 157 -2.97 -8.84 8.80
N SER A 158 -2.41 -8.09 9.74
CA SER A 158 -3.03 -7.97 11.05
C SER A 158 -4.19 -6.95 11.00
N PRO A 159 -5.39 -7.28 11.48
CA PRO A 159 -6.47 -6.30 11.64
C PRO A 159 -6.21 -5.32 12.80
N ARG A 160 -5.00 -5.28 13.35
CA ARG A 160 -4.66 -4.54 14.58
C ARG A 160 -3.72 -3.35 14.38
N ASP A 161 -3.22 -3.12 13.18
CA ASP A 161 -2.27 -2.03 12.92
C ASP A 161 -2.95 -0.80 12.34
#